data_2197ceb86277174b9d7dc053875d2dba
#
_entry.id   2197ceb86277174b9d7dc053875d2dba
#
_cell.length_a   1.000
_cell.length_b   1.000
_cell.length_c   1.000
_cell.angle_alpha   90.00
_cell.angle_beta   90.00
_cell.angle_gamma   90.00
#
_symmetry.space_group_name_H-M   'P 1'
#
loop_
_entity.id
_entity.type
_entity.pdbx_description
1 polymer ?
#
loop_
_entity_poly.entity_id
_entity_poly.type
_entity_poly.pdbx_seq_one_letter_code
_entity_poly.pdbx_strand_id
1 'polypeptide(L)'
;STDKCDISLNDNDKKYSIPYNTTGGYTWIYNTKTCPVTITKMDDLLDEKLRGQIVTMPYSFMWYPSALMHLGYSDSSTDEKEIAEATEWVKKLTANVKVFDGATPSSSVKNGECSVALTFASDASRALLDDPDLDYLKVEDQTFMQCTQYWVIGKQSPNSKNAEKFIDYICDPKIYAECLNTYPAISNNEEALNYVSDDYKKIEGMFEIPDDKKSYILNSDIPTDALSAYDEQWNKIMSN
;
A
#
# COMPACT_ATOMS: atom_id res chain seq x y z
N SER A 1 -0.12 23.41 9.86
CA SER A 1 -1.53 23.83 9.80
C SER A 1 -2.35 22.70 9.20
N THR A 2 -3.34 22.20 9.94
CA THR A 2 -4.25 21.11 9.49
C THR A 2 -5.20 21.55 8.36
N ASP A 3 -5.20 22.85 8.01
CA ASP A 3 -6.13 23.43 7.03
C ASP A 3 -5.88 22.95 5.59
N LYS A 4 -4.73 22.34 5.34
CA LYS A 4 -4.31 21.84 4.03
C LYS A 4 -4.36 20.30 3.91
N CYS A 5 -4.83 19.62 4.95
CA CYS A 5 -4.90 18.18 5.00
C CYS A 5 -6.35 17.70 4.89
N ASP A 6 -6.61 16.72 4.04
CA ASP A 6 -7.93 16.11 3.99
C ASP A 6 -8.08 15.10 5.12
N ILE A 7 -8.84 15.48 6.15
CA ILE A 7 -9.19 14.63 7.29
C ILE A 7 -10.69 14.33 7.32
N SER A 8 -11.40 14.61 6.23
CA SER A 8 -12.86 14.54 6.16
C SER A 8 -13.42 13.15 6.40
N LEU A 9 -12.67 12.09 6.09
CA LEU A 9 -13.15 10.73 6.14
C LEU A 9 -13.36 10.19 7.56
N ASN A 10 -12.52 10.63 8.53
CA ASN A 10 -12.53 10.07 9.88
C ASN A 10 -12.83 11.10 10.99
N ASP A 11 -12.77 12.38 10.68
CA ASP A 11 -12.96 13.48 11.64
C ASP A 11 -13.44 14.74 10.93
N ASN A 12 -14.72 14.75 10.54
CA ASN A 12 -15.34 15.85 9.80
C ASN A 12 -15.16 17.24 10.47
N ASP A 13 -15.04 17.24 11.79
CA ASP A 13 -14.86 18.47 12.58
C ASP A 13 -13.38 18.90 12.71
N LYS A 14 -12.45 18.12 12.17
CA LYS A 14 -10.98 18.33 12.30
C LYS A 14 -10.53 18.53 13.74
N LYS A 15 -11.14 17.79 14.65
CA LYS A 15 -11.03 18.04 16.09
C LYS A 15 -10.19 17.01 16.83
N TYR A 16 -10.18 15.76 16.34
CA TYR A 16 -9.66 14.64 17.11
C TYR A 16 -8.47 13.95 16.47
N SER A 17 -8.17 14.26 15.22
CA SER A 17 -7.10 13.62 14.46
C SER A 17 -6.24 14.63 13.72
N ILE A 18 -4.96 14.32 13.58
CA ILE A 18 -4.00 15.09 12.81
C ILE A 18 -3.45 14.15 11.74
N PRO A 19 -3.66 14.44 10.45
CA PRO A 19 -3.12 13.61 9.39
C PRO A 19 -1.59 13.65 9.43
N TYR A 20 -1.01 12.45 9.40
CA TYR A 20 0.43 12.27 9.47
C TYR A 20 1.01 12.15 8.07
N ASN A 21 0.67 11.08 7.35
CA ASN A 21 1.06 10.92 5.97
C ASN A 21 -0.02 10.17 5.18
N THR A 22 -0.03 10.34 3.88
CA THR A 22 -0.81 9.54 2.95
C THR A 22 0.14 8.63 2.19
N THR A 23 -0.22 7.38 2.05
CA THR A 23 0.57 6.41 1.28
C THR A 23 -0.27 5.89 0.12
N GLY A 24 0.39 5.54 -0.99
CA GLY A 24 -0.21 4.73 -2.04
C GLY A 24 -0.49 3.29 -1.59
N GLY A 25 -0.40 3.02 -0.29
CA GLY A 25 -0.63 1.75 0.36
C GLY A 25 0.35 0.70 -0.08
N TYR A 26 -0.01 -0.06 -1.12
CA TYR A 26 0.78 -1.15 -1.66
C TYR A 26 1.16 -0.88 -3.10
N THR A 27 2.33 -1.36 -3.49
CA THR A 27 2.79 -1.29 -4.87
C THR A 27 3.52 -2.57 -5.26
N TRP A 28 3.52 -2.85 -6.54
CA TRP A 28 4.31 -3.92 -7.12
C TRP A 28 5.68 -3.41 -7.53
N ILE A 29 6.72 -4.13 -7.14
CA ILE A 29 8.09 -3.93 -7.63
C ILE A 29 8.59 -5.21 -8.28
N TYR A 30 9.54 -5.07 -9.18
CA TYR A 30 10.17 -6.20 -9.84
C TYR A 30 11.64 -5.93 -10.13
N ASN A 31 12.41 -6.99 -10.24
CA ASN A 31 13.80 -6.89 -10.69
C ASN A 31 13.85 -6.94 -12.22
N THR A 32 14.32 -5.87 -12.83
CA THR A 32 14.34 -5.68 -14.29
C THR A 32 15.24 -6.66 -15.03
N LYS A 33 16.22 -7.28 -14.33
CA LYS A 33 17.17 -8.24 -14.90
C LYS A 33 16.75 -9.70 -14.71
N THR A 34 16.06 -10.01 -13.62
CA THR A 34 15.76 -11.39 -13.25
C THR A 34 14.30 -11.78 -13.45
N CYS A 35 13.40 -10.82 -13.64
CA CYS A 35 12.00 -11.10 -13.91
C CYS A 35 11.86 -11.88 -15.23
N PRO A 36 11.33 -13.11 -15.22
CA PRO A 36 11.33 -13.99 -16.41
C PRO A 36 10.27 -13.61 -17.45
N VAL A 37 9.41 -12.63 -17.15
CA VAL A 37 8.33 -12.16 -18.03
C VAL A 37 8.36 -10.64 -18.15
N THR A 38 7.86 -10.11 -19.28
CA THR A 38 7.54 -8.70 -19.40
C THR A 38 6.14 -8.48 -18.89
N ILE A 39 5.98 -7.67 -17.84
CA ILE A 39 4.67 -7.40 -17.22
C ILE A 39 4.13 -6.11 -17.83
N THR A 40 3.03 -6.20 -18.56
CA THR A 40 2.36 -5.07 -19.25
C THR A 40 0.94 -4.83 -18.74
N LYS A 41 0.36 -5.83 -18.06
CA LYS A 41 -0.95 -5.81 -17.42
C LYS A 41 -0.95 -6.71 -16.18
N MET A 42 -1.94 -6.54 -15.32
CA MET A 42 -2.02 -7.31 -14.08
C MET A 42 -2.13 -8.83 -14.32
N ASP A 43 -2.79 -9.26 -15.38
CA ASP A 43 -2.88 -10.69 -15.71
C ASP A 43 -1.56 -11.34 -16.10
N ASP A 44 -0.53 -10.58 -16.48
CA ASP A 44 0.80 -11.14 -16.75
C ASP A 44 1.45 -11.70 -15.47
N LEU A 45 0.99 -11.26 -14.28
CA LEU A 45 1.39 -11.84 -13.00
C LEU A 45 0.91 -13.30 -12.80
N LEU A 46 -0.04 -13.74 -13.61
CA LEU A 46 -0.56 -15.11 -13.61
C LEU A 46 0.28 -16.08 -14.47
N ASP A 47 1.29 -15.59 -15.20
CA ASP A 47 2.15 -16.41 -16.05
C ASP A 47 2.87 -17.48 -15.20
N GLU A 48 2.82 -18.73 -15.64
CA GLU A 48 3.45 -19.88 -14.93
C GLU A 48 4.97 -19.74 -14.78
N LYS A 49 5.63 -18.94 -15.61
CA LYS A 49 7.06 -18.62 -15.47
C LYS A 49 7.37 -17.87 -14.18
N LEU A 50 6.37 -17.22 -13.59
CA LEU A 50 6.49 -16.56 -12.28
C LEU A 50 6.29 -17.52 -11.10
N ARG A 51 6.06 -18.79 -11.31
CA ARG A 51 5.87 -19.77 -10.23
C ARG A 51 7.07 -19.78 -9.28
N GLY A 52 6.82 -19.46 -8.00
CA GLY A 52 7.86 -19.34 -7.00
C GLY A 52 8.76 -18.10 -7.15
N GLN A 53 8.32 -17.11 -7.93
CA GLN A 53 9.05 -15.86 -8.16
C GLN A 53 8.38 -14.64 -7.54
N ILE A 54 7.24 -14.81 -6.90
CA ILE A 54 6.48 -13.72 -6.28
C ILE A 54 6.56 -13.81 -4.76
N VAL A 55 6.82 -12.69 -4.10
CA VAL A 55 6.63 -12.48 -2.66
C VAL A 55 5.54 -11.45 -2.44
N THR A 56 4.70 -11.65 -1.43
CA THR A 56 3.57 -10.75 -1.15
C THR A 56 3.15 -10.80 0.32
N MET A 57 2.24 -9.92 0.69
CA MET A 57 1.67 -9.86 2.03
C MET A 57 0.42 -10.73 2.18
N PRO A 58 0.16 -11.33 3.37
CA PRO A 58 -0.93 -12.27 3.58
C PRO A 58 -2.26 -11.62 4.00
N TYR A 59 -2.70 -10.57 3.30
CA TYR A 59 -3.85 -9.76 3.75
C TYR A 59 -5.01 -9.79 2.73
N SER A 60 -6.14 -10.39 3.11
CA SER A 60 -7.37 -10.47 2.30
C SER A 60 -7.88 -9.09 1.84
N PHE A 61 -7.87 -8.11 2.76
CA PHE A 61 -8.31 -6.73 2.50
C PHE A 61 -7.48 -6.00 1.44
N MET A 62 -6.33 -6.53 1.09
CA MET A 62 -5.49 -6.03 0.01
C MET A 62 -5.82 -6.73 -1.32
N TRP A 63 -6.01 -8.04 -1.26
CA TRP A 63 -6.18 -8.87 -2.43
C TRP A 63 -7.56 -8.73 -3.09
N TYR A 64 -8.63 -8.80 -2.28
CA TYR A 64 -9.98 -8.84 -2.81
C TYR A 64 -10.43 -7.52 -3.42
N PRO A 65 -10.26 -6.35 -2.79
CA PRO A 65 -10.57 -5.08 -3.44
C PRO A 65 -9.82 -4.90 -4.76
N SER A 66 -8.52 -5.21 -4.78
CA SER A 66 -7.71 -5.11 -5.99
C SER A 66 -8.19 -6.06 -7.09
N ALA A 67 -8.50 -7.31 -6.77
CA ALA A 67 -9.00 -8.30 -7.72
C ALA A 67 -10.38 -7.93 -8.26
N LEU A 68 -11.29 -7.51 -7.39
CA LEU A 68 -12.63 -7.05 -7.79
C LEU A 68 -12.56 -5.87 -8.74
N MET A 69 -11.77 -4.85 -8.41
CA MET A 69 -11.59 -3.68 -9.27
C MET A 69 -10.93 -4.04 -10.60
N HIS A 70 -9.94 -4.93 -10.59
CA HIS A 70 -9.31 -5.44 -11.81
C HIS A 70 -10.34 -6.12 -12.74
N LEU A 71 -11.24 -6.92 -12.18
CA LEU A 71 -12.33 -7.57 -12.89
C LEU A 71 -13.48 -6.63 -13.29
N GLY A 72 -13.45 -5.37 -12.86
CA GLY A 72 -14.46 -4.37 -13.20
C GLY A 72 -15.62 -4.26 -12.21
N TYR A 73 -15.50 -4.87 -11.04
CA TYR A 73 -16.49 -4.85 -9.96
C TYR A 73 -16.21 -3.73 -8.95
N SER A 74 -17.12 -3.56 -7.98
CA SER A 74 -16.87 -2.70 -6.82
C SER A 74 -15.85 -3.34 -5.89
N ASP A 75 -14.90 -2.54 -5.35
CA ASP A 75 -13.93 -2.94 -4.32
C ASP A 75 -14.60 -3.45 -3.02
N SER A 76 -15.84 -3.07 -2.82
CA SER A 76 -16.66 -3.39 -1.65
C SER A 76 -17.83 -4.33 -1.98
N SER A 77 -17.75 -5.09 -3.08
CA SER A 77 -18.82 -6.02 -3.47
C SER A 77 -19.07 -7.10 -2.43
N THR A 78 -20.36 -7.35 -2.17
CA THR A 78 -20.85 -8.47 -1.37
C THR A 78 -21.55 -9.54 -2.23
N ASP A 79 -21.56 -9.38 -3.54
CA ASP A 79 -22.13 -10.35 -4.45
C ASP A 79 -21.28 -11.63 -4.50
N GLU A 80 -21.91 -12.76 -4.21
CA GLU A 80 -21.23 -14.07 -4.09
C GLU A 80 -20.54 -14.47 -5.40
N LYS A 81 -21.13 -14.13 -6.56
CA LYS A 81 -20.56 -14.47 -7.87
C LYS A 81 -19.32 -13.63 -8.15
N GLU A 82 -19.36 -12.33 -7.89
CA GLU A 82 -18.23 -11.43 -8.09
C GLU A 82 -17.08 -11.80 -7.16
N ILE A 83 -17.38 -12.13 -5.88
CA ILE A 83 -16.38 -12.63 -4.92
C ILE A 83 -15.79 -13.97 -5.39
N ALA A 84 -16.60 -14.87 -5.95
CA ALA A 84 -16.10 -16.13 -6.47
C ALA A 84 -15.17 -15.94 -7.67
N GLU A 85 -15.49 -15.05 -8.60
CA GLU A 85 -14.62 -14.70 -9.74
C GLU A 85 -13.29 -14.07 -9.27
N ALA A 86 -13.36 -13.14 -8.31
CA ALA A 86 -12.17 -12.57 -7.68
C ALA A 86 -11.32 -13.64 -6.97
N THR A 87 -11.97 -14.59 -6.29
CA THR A 87 -11.29 -15.71 -5.63
C THR A 87 -10.51 -16.58 -6.63
N GLU A 88 -11.08 -16.86 -7.79
CA GLU A 88 -10.37 -17.64 -8.83
C GLU A 88 -9.17 -16.89 -9.41
N TRP A 89 -9.25 -15.58 -9.57
CA TRP A 89 -8.13 -14.75 -9.98
C TRP A 89 -7.02 -14.75 -8.91
N VAL A 90 -7.39 -14.51 -7.65
CA VAL A 90 -6.47 -14.54 -6.50
C VAL A 90 -5.78 -15.90 -6.37
N LYS A 91 -6.50 -17.01 -6.51
CA LYS A 91 -5.91 -18.36 -6.49
C LYS A 91 -4.86 -18.58 -7.59
N LYS A 92 -5.12 -18.10 -8.80
CA LYS A 92 -4.15 -18.22 -9.90
C LYS A 92 -2.88 -17.43 -9.58
N LEU A 93 -3.00 -16.23 -9.04
CA LEU A 93 -1.86 -15.40 -8.70
C LEU A 93 -1.09 -15.99 -7.51
N THR A 94 -1.79 -16.43 -6.46
CA THR A 94 -1.16 -17.05 -5.28
C THR A 94 -0.45 -18.35 -5.59
N ALA A 95 -0.80 -19.06 -6.67
CA ALA A 95 -0.07 -20.21 -7.16
C ALA A 95 1.38 -19.88 -7.62
N ASN A 96 1.65 -18.61 -7.94
CA ASN A 96 2.98 -18.13 -8.29
C ASN A 96 3.76 -17.58 -7.08
N VAL A 97 3.11 -17.44 -5.93
CA VAL A 97 3.72 -16.93 -4.71
C VAL A 97 4.64 -17.96 -4.09
N LYS A 98 5.88 -17.56 -3.79
CA LYS A 98 6.87 -18.35 -3.07
C LYS A 98 6.71 -18.23 -1.56
N VAL A 99 6.49 -17.00 -1.11
CA VAL A 99 6.42 -16.68 0.32
C VAL A 99 5.47 -15.51 0.57
N PHE A 100 4.76 -15.59 1.69
CA PHE A 100 4.00 -14.49 2.24
C PHE A 100 4.80 -13.84 3.37
N ASP A 101 5.23 -12.60 3.14
CA ASP A 101 5.97 -11.78 4.11
C ASP A 101 5.18 -10.50 4.41
N GLY A 102 4.71 -10.37 5.64
CA GLY A 102 3.92 -9.22 6.08
C GLY A 102 4.73 -7.99 6.50
N ALA A 103 6.07 -8.06 6.45
CA ALA A 103 6.95 -7.01 6.96
C ALA A 103 7.80 -6.34 5.89
N THR A 104 8.63 -7.10 5.18
CA THR A 104 9.65 -6.60 4.25
C THR A 104 9.74 -7.42 2.96
N PRO A 105 8.67 -7.53 2.17
CA PRO A 105 8.67 -8.33 0.94
C PRO A 105 9.77 -7.93 -0.05
N SER A 106 10.15 -6.65 -0.09
CA SER A 106 11.22 -6.14 -0.97
C SER A 106 12.56 -6.83 -0.75
N SER A 107 12.84 -7.31 0.46
CA SER A 107 14.09 -8.00 0.80
C SER A 107 14.29 -9.27 -0.04
N SER A 108 13.23 -10.05 -0.29
CA SER A 108 13.33 -11.26 -1.12
C SER A 108 13.68 -10.97 -2.58
N VAL A 109 13.26 -9.81 -3.11
CA VAL A 109 13.62 -9.38 -4.47
C VAL A 109 15.05 -8.86 -4.52
N LYS A 110 15.47 -8.06 -3.54
CA LYS A 110 16.85 -7.57 -3.41
C LYS A 110 17.85 -8.72 -3.27
N ASN A 111 17.50 -9.77 -2.54
CA ASN A 111 18.37 -10.92 -2.34
C ASN A 111 18.32 -11.94 -3.49
N GLY A 112 17.51 -11.70 -4.52
CA GLY A 112 17.37 -12.61 -5.67
C GLY A 112 16.58 -13.90 -5.38
N GLU A 113 15.85 -13.95 -4.27
CA GLU A 113 15.01 -15.09 -3.92
C GLU A 113 13.70 -15.11 -4.69
N CYS A 114 13.18 -13.93 -5.03
CA CYS A 114 12.03 -13.68 -5.87
C CYS A 114 12.37 -12.62 -6.91
N SER A 115 11.57 -12.52 -7.96
CA SER A 115 11.75 -11.50 -9.00
C SER A 115 10.70 -10.40 -8.94
N VAL A 116 9.60 -10.64 -8.23
CA VAL A 116 8.46 -9.71 -8.10
C VAL A 116 7.99 -9.65 -6.66
N ALA A 117 7.66 -8.47 -6.17
CA ALA A 117 7.06 -8.29 -4.84
C ALA A 117 5.86 -7.35 -4.88
N LEU A 118 4.81 -7.70 -4.12
CA LEU A 118 3.80 -6.76 -3.67
C LEU A 118 4.16 -6.34 -2.25
N THR A 119 4.40 -5.06 -2.03
CA THR A 119 4.90 -4.55 -0.76
C THR A 119 4.34 -3.17 -0.43
N PHE A 120 4.57 -2.69 0.79
CA PHE A 120 4.25 -1.31 1.15
C PHE A 120 5.02 -0.32 0.29
N ALA A 121 4.39 0.79 -0.10
CA ALA A 121 5.02 1.82 -0.92
C ALA A 121 6.32 2.36 -0.29
N SER A 122 6.38 2.52 1.03
CA SER A 122 7.58 2.96 1.74
C SER A 122 8.72 1.92 1.70
N ASP A 123 8.40 0.62 1.78
CA ASP A 123 9.38 -0.46 1.65
C ASP A 123 9.90 -0.54 0.20
N ALA A 124 9.00 -0.45 -0.78
CA ALA A 124 9.35 -0.37 -2.20
C ALA A 124 10.32 0.78 -2.49
N SER A 125 9.98 1.97 -2.01
CA SER A 125 10.79 3.18 -2.26
C SER A 125 12.21 3.06 -1.72
N ARG A 126 12.36 2.52 -0.52
CA ARG A 126 13.68 2.24 0.04
C ARG A 126 14.44 1.21 -0.78
N ALA A 127 13.77 0.15 -1.20
CA ALA A 127 14.40 -0.88 -2.02
C ALA A 127 14.91 -0.33 -3.35
N LEU A 128 14.13 0.53 -4.01
CA LEU A 128 14.51 1.16 -5.27
C LEU A 128 15.67 2.16 -5.13
N LEU A 129 15.79 2.84 -3.98
CA LEU A 129 16.95 3.68 -3.70
C LEU A 129 18.24 2.88 -3.51
N ASP A 130 18.12 1.69 -2.91
CA ASP A 130 19.26 0.83 -2.60
C ASP A 130 19.73 -0.01 -3.79
N ASP A 131 18.82 -0.36 -4.71
CA ASP A 131 19.11 -1.28 -5.82
C ASP A 131 18.57 -0.74 -7.16
N PRO A 132 19.47 -0.32 -8.07
CA PRO A 132 19.10 0.25 -9.37
C PRO A 132 18.52 -0.79 -10.36
N ASP A 133 18.58 -2.07 -10.04
CA ASP A 133 18.00 -3.13 -10.86
C ASP A 133 16.52 -3.37 -10.53
N LEU A 134 16.00 -2.72 -9.48
CA LEU A 134 14.59 -2.75 -9.15
C LEU A 134 13.85 -1.60 -9.83
N ASP A 135 12.63 -1.87 -10.24
CA ASP A 135 11.68 -0.86 -10.69
C ASP A 135 10.29 -1.19 -10.13
N TYR A 136 9.41 -0.21 -10.08
CA TYR A 136 8.04 -0.48 -9.72
C TYR A 136 7.16 -0.67 -10.96
N LEU A 137 6.15 -1.51 -10.79
CA LEU A 137 5.26 -1.87 -11.87
C LEU A 137 4.33 -0.70 -12.22
N LYS A 138 4.29 -0.36 -13.51
CA LYS A 138 3.44 0.68 -14.09
C LYS A 138 2.61 0.06 -15.21
N VAL A 139 1.52 -0.60 -14.85
CA VAL A 139 0.62 -1.19 -15.83
C VAL A 139 -0.70 -0.44 -15.87
N GLU A 140 -1.34 -0.44 -17.05
CA GLU A 140 -2.52 0.36 -17.31
C GLU A 140 -3.71 -0.03 -16.43
N ASP A 141 -3.87 -1.32 -16.17
CA ASP A 141 -4.98 -1.90 -15.39
C ASP A 141 -4.66 -2.10 -13.89
N GLN A 142 -3.56 -1.54 -13.41
CA GLN A 142 -3.20 -1.60 -12.00
C GLN A 142 -4.20 -0.85 -11.13
N THR A 143 -4.59 -1.48 -10.03
CA THR A 143 -5.39 -0.87 -8.97
C THR A 143 -4.51 -0.39 -7.83
N PHE A 144 -4.95 0.64 -7.13
CA PHE A 144 -4.19 1.27 -6.05
C PHE A 144 -5.00 1.30 -4.76
N MET A 145 -4.33 1.12 -3.64
CA MET A 145 -4.89 1.39 -2.33
C MET A 145 -4.38 2.74 -1.81
N GLN A 146 -5.29 3.55 -1.32
CA GLN A 146 -4.96 4.80 -0.66
C GLN A 146 -5.20 4.69 0.85
N CYS A 147 -4.25 5.15 1.66
CA CYS A 147 -4.36 5.12 3.11
C CYS A 147 -3.75 6.38 3.70
N THR A 148 -4.56 7.16 4.42
CA THR A 148 -4.07 8.29 5.23
C THR A 148 -3.94 7.87 6.68
N GLN A 149 -2.77 8.05 7.25
CA GLN A 149 -2.46 7.76 8.65
C GLN A 149 -2.67 9.01 9.50
N TYR A 150 -3.18 8.83 10.70
CA TYR A 150 -3.51 9.92 11.61
C TYR A 150 -2.88 9.72 12.98
N TRP A 151 -2.43 10.82 13.58
CA TRP A 151 -2.15 10.89 15.01
C TRP A 151 -3.44 11.16 15.77
N VAL A 152 -3.71 10.35 16.79
CA VAL A 152 -4.88 10.53 17.67
C VAL A 152 -4.47 10.33 19.13
N ILE A 153 -5.15 11.02 20.05
CA ILE A 153 -4.95 10.84 21.49
C ILE A 153 -6.20 10.18 22.07
N GLY A 154 -6.02 9.02 22.72
CA GLY A 154 -7.12 8.32 23.35
C GLY A 154 -7.83 9.22 24.41
N LYS A 155 -9.16 9.28 24.37
CA LYS A 155 -9.98 10.13 25.24
C LYS A 155 -9.67 10.00 26.74
N GLN A 156 -9.26 8.82 27.19
CA GLN A 156 -8.95 8.52 28.58
C GLN A 156 -7.44 8.47 28.88
N SER A 157 -6.61 8.99 27.96
CA SER A 157 -5.16 8.99 28.16
C SER A 157 -4.78 9.83 29.39
N PRO A 158 -4.08 9.27 30.39
CA PRO A 158 -3.62 10.00 31.56
C PRO A 158 -2.47 10.96 31.19
N ASN A 159 -1.88 10.84 30.01
CA ASN A 159 -0.71 11.60 29.55
C ASN A 159 -1.03 12.46 28.31
N SER A 160 -2.28 12.89 28.13
CA SER A 160 -2.72 13.65 26.94
C SER A 160 -1.82 14.86 26.64
N LYS A 161 -1.43 15.64 27.67
CA LYS A 161 -0.54 16.80 27.49
C LYS A 161 0.87 16.44 26.98
N ASN A 162 1.40 15.28 27.34
CA ASN A 162 2.67 14.82 26.80
C ASN A 162 2.51 14.30 25.36
N ALA A 163 1.38 13.66 25.08
CA ALA A 163 1.04 13.23 23.72
C ALA A 163 0.89 14.44 22.77
N GLU A 164 0.21 15.49 23.21
CA GLU A 164 0.11 16.75 22.46
C GLU A 164 1.49 17.34 22.13
N LYS A 165 2.38 17.43 23.14
CA LYS A 165 3.76 17.90 22.92
C LYS A 165 4.55 17.02 21.95
N PHE A 166 4.35 15.72 22.00
CA PHE A 166 5.00 14.81 21.06
C PHE A 166 4.49 15.02 19.64
N ILE A 167 3.16 15.17 19.48
CA ILE A 167 2.55 15.43 18.18
C ILE A 167 3.03 16.77 17.62
N ASP A 168 3.04 17.83 18.43
CA ASP A 168 3.58 19.14 18.04
C ASP A 168 5.03 19.04 17.56
N TYR A 169 5.86 18.30 18.31
CA TYR A 169 7.26 18.07 17.95
C TYR A 169 7.42 17.34 16.63
N ILE A 170 6.68 16.23 16.43
CA ILE A 170 6.84 15.42 15.23
C ILE A 170 6.20 16.09 14.00
N CYS A 171 5.28 17.03 14.19
CA CYS A 171 4.69 17.84 13.14
C CYS A 171 5.51 19.09 12.79
N ASP A 172 6.61 19.38 13.51
CA ASP A 172 7.55 20.41 13.09
C ASP A 172 8.09 20.07 11.69
N PRO A 173 8.07 21.01 10.73
CA PRO A 173 8.42 20.71 9.34
C PRO A 173 9.79 20.06 9.14
N LYS A 174 10.79 20.47 9.93
CA LYS A 174 12.14 19.92 9.83
C LYS A 174 12.22 18.50 10.40
N ILE A 175 11.58 18.31 11.55
CA ILE A 175 11.52 16.96 12.19
C ILE A 175 10.72 16.00 11.30
N TYR A 176 9.60 16.48 10.75
CA TYR A 176 8.78 15.66 9.87
C TYR A 176 9.51 15.30 8.57
N ALA A 177 10.32 16.19 8.02
CA ALA A 177 11.17 15.89 6.86
C ALA A 177 12.17 14.75 7.15
N GLU A 178 12.75 14.68 8.35
CA GLU A 178 13.62 13.56 8.74
C GLU A 178 12.84 12.23 8.80
N CYS A 179 11.58 12.27 9.23
CA CYS A 179 10.71 11.09 9.17
C CYS A 179 10.47 10.64 7.73
N LEU A 180 10.18 11.58 6.82
CA LEU A 180 9.99 11.30 5.38
C LEU A 180 11.25 10.76 4.72
N ASN A 181 12.43 11.27 5.09
CA ASN A 181 13.71 10.76 4.58
C ASN A 181 13.96 9.31 5.00
N THR A 182 13.45 8.92 6.17
CA THR A 182 13.61 7.56 6.70
C THR A 182 12.51 6.60 6.25
N TYR A 183 11.28 7.09 6.25
CA TYR A 183 10.06 6.36 5.86
C TYR A 183 9.29 7.18 4.83
N PRO A 184 9.68 7.08 3.55
CA PRO A 184 9.07 7.87 2.50
C PRO A 184 7.58 7.61 2.34
N ALA A 185 6.81 8.69 2.22
CA ALA A 185 5.36 8.70 2.01
C ALA A 185 4.93 10.04 1.42
N ILE A 186 3.69 10.17 0.97
CA ILE A 186 3.12 11.47 0.57
C ILE A 186 2.99 12.33 1.83
N SER A 187 3.63 13.49 1.82
CA SER A 187 3.59 14.41 2.96
C SER A 187 2.23 15.10 3.08
N ASN A 188 1.64 15.03 4.26
CA ASN A 188 0.51 15.91 4.64
C ASN A 188 0.97 17.21 5.29
N ASN A 189 2.29 17.44 5.36
CA ASN A 189 2.90 18.68 5.83
C ASN A 189 3.69 19.29 4.66
N GLU A 190 3.06 20.17 3.88
CA GLU A 190 3.66 20.79 2.71
C GLU A 190 4.95 21.54 3.01
N GLU A 191 5.05 22.18 4.20
CA GLU A 191 6.25 22.92 4.58
C GLU A 191 7.45 22.00 4.77
N ALA A 192 7.24 20.76 5.19
CA ALA A 192 8.30 19.78 5.36
C ALA A 192 9.02 19.43 4.04
N LEU A 193 8.34 19.53 2.91
CA LEU A 193 8.93 19.26 1.58
C LEU A 193 10.09 20.22 1.24
N ASN A 194 10.19 21.36 1.92
CA ASN A 194 11.34 22.26 1.78
C ASN A 194 12.62 21.75 2.45
N TYR A 195 12.51 20.73 3.30
CA TYR A 195 13.61 20.19 4.11
C TYR A 195 13.95 18.72 3.81
N VAL A 196 13.22 18.06 2.90
CA VAL A 196 13.49 16.68 2.51
C VAL A 196 14.78 16.53 1.72
N SER A 197 15.37 15.35 1.77
CA SER A 197 16.60 14.99 1.04
C SER A 197 16.38 14.91 -0.46
N ASP A 198 17.48 14.98 -1.22
CA ASP A 198 17.43 14.73 -2.67
C ASP A 198 17.02 13.29 -3.01
N ASP A 199 17.28 12.34 -2.12
CA ASP A 199 16.82 10.95 -2.30
C ASP A 199 15.32 10.83 -2.18
N TYR A 200 14.70 11.51 -1.20
CA TYR A 200 13.23 11.58 -1.13
C TYR A 200 12.63 12.17 -2.43
N LYS A 201 13.20 13.25 -2.95
CA LYS A 201 12.71 13.90 -4.17
C LYS A 201 12.77 12.99 -5.41
N LYS A 202 13.74 12.06 -5.48
CA LYS A 202 13.82 11.08 -6.58
C LYS A 202 12.66 10.10 -6.60
N ILE A 203 12.07 9.82 -5.44
CA ILE A 203 11.01 8.82 -5.28
C ILE A 203 9.64 9.43 -5.00
N GLU A 204 9.52 10.75 -4.85
CA GLU A 204 8.26 11.43 -4.52
C GLU A 204 7.12 11.04 -5.46
N GLY A 205 7.36 11.03 -6.76
CA GLY A 205 6.36 10.61 -7.76
C GLY A 205 5.95 9.13 -7.72
N MET A 206 6.65 8.30 -6.92
CA MET A 206 6.29 6.88 -6.76
C MET A 206 5.10 6.66 -5.84
N PHE A 207 4.74 7.65 -5.02
CA PHE A 207 3.62 7.57 -4.08
C PHE A 207 2.32 8.10 -4.67
N GLU A 208 2.41 8.88 -5.74
CA GLU A 208 1.25 9.47 -6.37
C GLU A 208 0.41 8.41 -7.09
N ILE A 209 -0.87 8.38 -6.78
CA ILE A 209 -1.84 7.59 -7.54
C ILE A 209 -2.28 8.47 -8.71
N PRO A 210 -2.06 8.05 -9.97
CA PRO A 210 -2.51 8.82 -11.12
C PRO A 210 -4.03 9.04 -11.07
N ASP A 211 -4.49 10.25 -11.45
CA ASP A 211 -5.91 10.63 -11.41
C ASP A 211 -6.82 9.71 -12.25
N ASP A 212 -6.25 9.08 -13.29
CA ASP A 212 -6.95 8.16 -14.18
C ASP A 212 -6.98 6.71 -13.67
N LYS A 213 -6.36 6.42 -12.52
CA LYS A 213 -6.27 5.07 -11.98
C LYS A 213 -7.36 4.78 -10.96
N LYS A 214 -7.80 3.52 -10.94
CA LYS A 214 -8.74 3.02 -9.94
C LYS A 214 -8.05 2.97 -8.58
N SER A 215 -8.71 3.50 -7.56
CA SER A 215 -8.22 3.45 -6.19
C SER A 215 -9.35 3.10 -5.22
N TYR A 216 -9.00 2.57 -4.07
CA TYR A 216 -9.91 2.38 -2.94
C TYR A 216 -9.25 2.91 -1.66
N ILE A 217 -10.10 3.30 -0.70
CA ILE A 217 -9.66 3.82 0.59
C ILE A 217 -9.79 2.73 1.64
N LEU A 218 -8.66 2.32 2.21
CA LEU A 218 -8.64 1.25 3.20
C LEU A 218 -9.49 1.61 4.43
N ASN A 219 -10.37 0.69 4.81
CA ASN A 219 -11.20 0.72 6.02
C ASN A 219 -12.30 1.80 6.10
N SER A 220 -12.48 2.65 5.09
CA SER A 220 -13.56 3.63 5.11
C SER A 220 -14.78 3.23 4.29
N ASP A 221 -14.56 2.56 3.17
CA ASP A 221 -15.60 2.30 2.18
C ASP A 221 -15.97 0.80 2.07
N ILE A 222 -15.15 -0.09 2.65
CA ILE A 222 -15.42 -1.53 2.57
C ILE A 222 -16.27 -1.97 3.77
N PRO A 223 -17.52 -2.40 3.57
CA PRO A 223 -18.38 -2.88 4.64
C PRO A 223 -17.80 -4.10 5.39
N THR A 224 -18.13 -4.25 6.66
CA THR A 224 -17.61 -5.34 7.50
C THR A 224 -18.03 -6.72 6.98
N ASP A 225 -19.23 -6.85 6.40
CA ASP A 225 -19.70 -8.08 5.78
C ASP A 225 -18.89 -8.46 4.53
N ALA A 226 -18.52 -7.48 3.69
CA ALA A 226 -17.63 -7.70 2.58
C ALA A 226 -16.25 -8.19 3.05
N LEU A 227 -15.65 -7.52 4.04
CA LEU A 227 -14.36 -7.93 4.61
C LEU A 227 -14.44 -9.36 5.19
N SER A 228 -15.53 -9.69 5.88
CA SER A 228 -15.73 -11.05 6.43
C SER A 228 -15.81 -12.11 5.33
N ALA A 229 -16.49 -11.81 4.21
CA ALA A 229 -16.55 -12.71 3.07
C ALA A 229 -15.17 -12.89 2.39
N TYR A 230 -14.39 -11.82 2.26
CA TYR A 230 -13.03 -11.87 1.72
C TYR A 230 -12.11 -12.71 2.61
N ASP A 231 -12.17 -12.52 3.93
CA ASP A 231 -11.39 -13.30 4.90
C ASP A 231 -11.74 -14.79 4.83
N GLU A 232 -13.02 -15.13 4.69
CA GLU A 232 -13.46 -16.52 4.56
C GLU A 232 -12.84 -17.20 3.33
N GLN A 233 -12.90 -16.55 2.17
CA GLN A 233 -12.34 -17.12 0.94
C GLN A 233 -10.79 -17.14 0.99
N TRP A 234 -10.18 -16.11 1.54
CA TRP A 234 -8.74 -16.06 1.73
C TRP A 234 -8.23 -17.22 2.60
N ASN A 235 -8.90 -17.46 3.72
CA ASN A 235 -8.55 -18.58 4.61
C ASN A 235 -8.66 -19.94 3.90
N LYS A 236 -9.61 -20.11 3.00
CA LYS A 236 -9.72 -21.33 2.17
C LYS A 236 -8.53 -21.47 1.21
N ILE A 237 -8.06 -20.37 0.62
CA ILE A 237 -6.88 -20.39 -0.25
C ILE A 237 -5.62 -20.75 0.55
N MET A 238 -5.44 -20.14 1.72
CA MET A 238 -4.26 -20.33 2.55
C MET A 238 -4.19 -21.69 3.26
N SER A 239 -5.32 -22.42 3.32
CA SER A 239 -5.40 -23.74 3.97
C SER A 239 -5.14 -24.90 3.03
N ASN A 240 -5.03 -24.67 1.72
CA ASN A 240 -4.76 -25.67 0.68
C ASN A 240 -3.32 -25.59 0.19
#